data_8c4d618cf0c71635ebf9772a6c297ad3
#
_entry.id   8c4d618cf0c71635ebf9772a6c297ad3
#
_cell.length_a   1.000
_cell.length_b   1.000
_cell.length_c   1.000
_cell.angle_alpha   90.00
_cell.angle_beta   90.00
_cell.angle_gamma   90.00
#
_symmetry.space_group_name_H-M   'P 1'
#
loop_
_entity.id
_entity.type
_entity.pdbx_description
1 polymer ?
#
loop_
_entity_poly.entity_id
_entity_poly.type
_entity_poly.pdbx_seq_one_letter_code
_entity_poly.pdbx_strand_id
1 'polypeptide(L)'
;MKRFTILPLFVIVATLTAFGQKPALAAPSSADTGTGLQRACSTALDLNYLHPRKVKTHREAFDLGYCLGLIKGVYENLNGEVDFCPTDGVLIRKVTELTVSFVQAHPDLKDKDSADIVRWALTDGFPCHPAEAKSDSHTSTEKH
;
A
#
# COMPACT_ATOMS: atom_id res chain seq x y z
N MET A 1 74.83 -29.31 17.54
CA MET A 1 73.80 -29.20 18.62
C MET A 1 72.72 -28.26 18.14
N LYS A 2 71.61 -28.80 17.61
CA LYS A 2 70.46 -28.00 17.07
C LYS A 2 69.46 -27.85 18.18
N ARG A 3 69.22 -26.61 18.62
CA ARG A 3 68.15 -26.28 19.60
C ARG A 3 66.84 -26.15 18.86
N PHE A 4 65.95 -27.10 19.09
CA PHE A 4 64.53 -27.02 18.66
C PHE A 4 63.82 -26.10 19.62
N THR A 5 63.34 -24.94 19.11
CA THR A 5 62.44 -24.01 19.84
C THR A 5 61.03 -24.44 19.56
N ILE A 6 60.37 -24.98 20.58
CA ILE A 6 58.97 -25.36 20.54
C ILE A 6 58.17 -24.09 20.71
N LEU A 7 57.48 -23.66 19.64
CA LEU A 7 56.47 -22.57 19.70
C LEU A 7 55.17 -23.12 20.29
N PRO A 8 54.60 -22.51 21.32
CA PRO A 8 53.29 -22.92 21.82
C PRO A 8 52.21 -22.49 20.83
N LEU A 9 51.45 -23.46 20.38
CA LEU A 9 50.28 -23.31 19.53
C LEU A 9 49.13 -22.69 20.39
N PHE A 10 48.94 -21.38 20.29
CA PHE A 10 47.78 -20.73 20.87
C PHE A 10 46.54 -21.08 20.03
N VAL A 11 45.79 -22.05 20.53
CA VAL A 11 44.44 -22.36 20.00
C VAL A 11 43.51 -21.21 20.42
N ILE A 12 43.26 -20.29 19.47
CA ILE A 12 42.22 -19.28 19.62
C ILE A 12 40.88 -19.97 19.36
N VAL A 13 40.22 -20.35 20.42
CA VAL A 13 38.80 -20.77 20.39
C VAL A 13 37.98 -19.52 20.15
N ALA A 14 37.69 -19.20 18.89
CA ALA A 14 36.72 -18.19 18.51
C ALA A 14 35.33 -18.74 18.83
N THR A 15 34.80 -18.38 20.00
CA THR A 15 33.37 -18.58 20.31
C THR A 15 32.55 -17.70 19.41
N LEU A 16 32.00 -18.28 18.31
CA LEU A 16 30.94 -17.66 17.53
C LEU A 16 29.68 -17.59 18.43
N THR A 17 29.51 -16.50 19.15
CA THR A 17 28.21 -16.12 19.69
C THR A 17 27.33 -15.70 18.51
N ALA A 18 26.58 -16.64 17.96
CA ALA A 18 25.50 -16.33 17.03
C ALA A 18 24.46 -15.50 17.78
N PHE A 19 24.61 -14.18 17.70
CA PHE A 19 23.54 -13.26 18.10
C PHE A 19 22.36 -13.51 17.18
N GLY A 20 21.41 -14.29 17.67
CA GLY A 20 20.09 -14.41 17.07
C GLY A 20 19.38 -13.05 17.12
N GLN A 21 19.75 -12.15 16.23
CA GLN A 21 18.98 -10.95 16.00
C GLN A 21 17.65 -11.40 15.40
N LYS A 22 16.61 -11.42 16.24
CA LYS A 22 15.24 -11.43 15.72
C LYS A 22 15.16 -10.26 14.75
N PRO A 23 14.69 -10.47 13.48
CA PRO A 23 14.41 -9.34 12.61
C PRO A 23 13.43 -8.44 13.36
N ALA A 24 13.89 -7.29 13.80
CA ALA A 24 13.00 -6.25 14.27
C ALA A 24 12.12 -5.93 13.07
N LEU A 25 10.82 -6.22 13.19
CA LEU A 25 9.83 -5.72 12.24
C LEU A 25 10.06 -4.20 12.20
N ALA A 26 10.61 -3.72 11.10
CA ALA A 26 10.84 -2.30 10.92
C ALA A 26 9.49 -1.60 11.13
N ALA A 27 9.47 -0.59 12.00
CA ALA A 27 8.28 0.24 12.14
C ALA A 27 7.89 0.75 10.74
N PRO A 28 6.59 0.76 10.39
CA PRO A 28 6.15 1.19 9.07
C PRO A 28 6.75 2.58 8.78
N SER A 29 7.31 2.74 7.59
CA SER A 29 7.81 4.05 7.17
C SER A 29 6.63 5.02 7.10
N SER A 30 6.86 6.32 7.24
CA SER A 30 5.78 7.30 7.12
C SER A 30 5.09 7.28 5.72
N ALA A 31 5.67 6.59 4.76
CA ALA A 31 5.09 6.34 3.44
C ALA A 31 4.05 5.21 3.49
N ASP A 32 4.28 4.19 4.36
CA ASP A 32 3.47 2.97 4.43
C ASP A 32 2.23 3.13 5.33
N THR A 33 1.81 4.36 5.59
CA THR A 33 0.61 4.70 6.37
C THR A 33 -0.45 5.36 5.49
N GLY A 34 -1.70 5.39 5.98
CA GLY A 34 -2.79 6.07 5.29
C GLY A 34 -2.48 7.54 5.00
N THR A 35 -1.82 8.26 5.92
CA THR A 35 -1.35 9.63 5.69
C THR A 35 -0.33 9.69 4.56
N GLY A 36 0.63 8.77 4.53
CA GLY A 36 1.62 8.68 3.47
C GLY A 36 1.01 8.33 2.12
N LEU A 37 0.09 7.36 2.11
CA LEU A 37 -0.67 6.95 0.93
C LEU A 37 -1.47 8.11 0.34
N GLN A 38 -2.25 8.82 1.18
CA GLN A 38 -3.04 9.96 0.74
C GLN A 38 -2.18 11.02 0.06
N ARG A 39 -1.06 11.41 0.69
CA ARG A 39 -0.12 12.37 0.12
C ARG A 39 0.43 11.90 -1.23
N ALA A 40 0.94 10.66 -1.27
CA ALA A 40 1.59 10.11 -2.45
C ALA A 40 0.61 10.00 -3.63
N CYS A 41 -0.61 9.51 -3.38
CA CYS A 41 -1.62 9.35 -4.42
C CYS A 41 -2.24 10.68 -4.86
N SER A 42 -2.38 11.66 -3.96
CA SER A 42 -2.76 13.03 -4.36
C SER A 42 -1.70 13.67 -5.27
N THR A 43 -0.42 13.49 -4.96
CA THR A 43 0.69 13.94 -5.82
C THR A 43 0.67 13.25 -7.18
N ALA A 44 0.40 11.94 -7.22
CA ALA A 44 0.32 11.19 -8.47
C ALA A 44 -0.84 11.67 -9.36
N LEU A 45 -2.01 11.94 -8.78
CA LEU A 45 -3.16 12.51 -9.50
C LEU A 45 -2.85 13.90 -10.04
N ASP A 46 -2.25 14.77 -9.23
CA ASP A 46 -1.88 16.11 -9.65
C ASP A 46 -0.92 16.08 -10.84
N LEU A 47 0.18 15.33 -10.74
CA LEU A 47 1.23 15.28 -11.75
C LEU A 47 0.80 14.67 -13.08
N ASN A 48 0.00 13.61 -13.03
CA ASN A 48 -0.32 12.84 -14.23
C ASN A 48 -1.64 13.25 -14.90
N TYR A 49 -2.60 13.78 -14.12
CA TYR A 49 -3.96 13.92 -14.61
C TYR A 49 -4.56 15.32 -14.44
N LEU A 50 -4.33 15.96 -13.29
CA LEU A 50 -4.92 17.28 -13.02
C LEU A 50 -4.07 18.39 -13.62
N HIS A 51 -2.78 18.36 -13.38
CA HIS A 51 -1.81 19.35 -13.87
C HIS A 51 -0.60 18.63 -14.49
N PRO A 52 -0.75 17.98 -15.66
CA PRO A 52 0.32 17.20 -16.27
C PRO A 52 1.59 18.04 -16.46
N ARG A 53 2.63 17.70 -15.75
CA ARG A 53 3.92 18.37 -15.78
C ARG A 53 5.05 17.41 -15.44
N LYS A 54 6.26 17.80 -15.79
CA LYS A 54 7.45 17.02 -15.42
C LYS A 54 7.63 17.02 -13.89
N VAL A 55 8.02 15.87 -13.36
CA VAL A 55 8.49 15.73 -11.98
C VAL A 55 9.67 16.67 -11.73
N LYS A 56 9.63 17.45 -10.65
CA LYS A 56 10.64 18.46 -10.34
C LYS A 56 11.53 18.07 -9.16
N THR A 57 11.03 17.23 -8.27
CA THR A 57 11.73 16.86 -7.04
C THR A 57 11.82 15.35 -6.86
N HIS A 58 12.82 14.88 -6.11
CA HIS A 58 12.92 13.46 -5.72
C HIS A 58 11.71 13.00 -4.93
N ARG A 59 11.10 13.88 -4.14
CA ARG A 59 9.89 13.55 -3.38
C ARG A 59 8.71 13.30 -4.30
N GLU A 60 8.48 14.15 -5.29
CA GLU A 60 7.43 13.91 -6.28
C GLU A 60 7.64 12.61 -7.05
N ALA A 61 8.90 12.31 -7.44
CA ALA A 61 9.24 11.06 -8.11
C ALA A 61 8.92 9.84 -7.23
N PHE A 62 9.30 9.92 -5.95
CA PHE A 62 8.99 8.87 -4.98
C PHE A 62 7.48 8.71 -4.79
N ASP A 63 6.77 9.78 -4.49
CA ASP A 63 5.33 9.74 -4.23
C ASP A 63 4.56 9.20 -5.44
N LEU A 64 4.92 9.61 -6.67
CA LEU A 64 4.35 9.10 -7.90
C LEU A 64 4.57 7.59 -8.06
N GLY A 65 5.83 7.15 -7.96
CA GLY A 65 6.20 5.74 -8.12
C GLY A 65 5.61 4.85 -7.03
N TYR A 66 5.63 5.33 -5.77
CA TYR A 66 5.06 4.63 -4.64
C TYR A 66 3.55 4.41 -4.80
N CYS A 67 2.79 5.48 -5.08
CA CYS A 67 1.35 5.38 -5.24
C CYS A 67 0.95 4.43 -6.37
N LEU A 68 1.50 4.64 -7.57
CA LEU A 68 1.12 3.83 -8.74
C LEU A 68 1.58 2.38 -8.60
N GLY A 69 2.77 2.15 -8.03
CA GLY A 69 3.30 0.83 -7.79
C GLY A 69 2.49 0.04 -6.76
N LEU A 70 2.14 0.68 -5.64
CA LEU A 70 1.33 0.06 -4.59
C LEU A 70 -0.06 -0.29 -5.10
N ILE A 71 -0.76 0.68 -5.70
CA ILE A 71 -2.11 0.46 -6.24
C ILE A 71 -2.11 -0.67 -7.27
N LYS A 72 -1.16 -0.63 -8.22
CA LYS A 72 -1.06 -1.67 -9.25
C LYS A 72 -0.77 -3.04 -8.63
N GLY A 73 0.15 -3.11 -7.68
CA GLY A 73 0.49 -4.37 -7.00
C GLY A 73 -0.68 -4.96 -6.23
N VAL A 74 -1.42 -4.15 -5.48
CA VAL A 74 -2.61 -4.62 -4.74
C VAL A 74 -3.72 -5.01 -5.71
N TYR A 75 -3.98 -4.21 -6.74
CA TYR A 75 -4.99 -4.49 -7.76
C TYR A 75 -4.74 -5.84 -8.45
N GLU A 76 -3.50 -6.10 -8.86
CA GLU A 76 -3.13 -7.37 -9.52
C GLU A 76 -3.21 -8.56 -8.56
N ASN A 77 -2.91 -8.34 -7.29
CA ASN A 77 -3.02 -9.39 -6.27
C ASN A 77 -4.48 -9.74 -5.95
N LEU A 78 -5.38 -8.76 -6.01
CA LEU A 78 -6.82 -8.97 -5.81
C LEU A 78 -7.52 -9.62 -7.02
N ASN A 79 -6.89 -9.60 -8.19
CA ASN A 79 -7.50 -10.15 -9.40
C ASN A 79 -7.74 -11.66 -9.25
N GLY A 80 -9.02 -12.04 -9.26
CA GLY A 80 -9.47 -13.41 -8.99
C GLY A 80 -9.95 -13.67 -7.55
N GLU A 81 -9.89 -12.69 -6.66
CA GLU A 81 -10.51 -12.77 -5.34
C GLU A 81 -12.05 -12.70 -5.46
N VAL A 82 -12.73 -13.41 -4.55
CA VAL A 82 -14.21 -13.58 -4.60
C VAL A 82 -14.98 -12.26 -4.38
N ASP A 83 -14.34 -11.30 -3.70
CA ASP A 83 -15.00 -10.03 -3.31
C ASP A 83 -14.56 -8.83 -4.14
N PHE A 84 -13.77 -9.06 -5.21
CA PHE A 84 -13.23 -8.02 -6.07
C PHE A 84 -13.59 -8.28 -7.54
N CYS A 85 -14.52 -7.51 -8.07
CA CYS A 85 -15.05 -7.67 -9.43
C CYS A 85 -14.96 -6.36 -10.22
N PRO A 86 -13.76 -5.94 -10.62
CA PRO A 86 -13.62 -4.77 -11.46
C PRO A 86 -14.20 -5.03 -12.85
N THR A 87 -14.80 -4.01 -13.45
CA THR A 87 -15.18 -4.07 -14.86
C THR A 87 -13.96 -4.04 -15.76
N ASP A 88 -14.05 -4.65 -16.94
CA ASP A 88 -12.96 -4.64 -17.91
C ASP A 88 -12.53 -3.20 -18.26
N GLY A 89 -11.23 -2.99 -18.38
CA GLY A 89 -10.67 -1.71 -18.81
C GLY A 89 -10.65 -0.61 -17.76
N VAL A 90 -10.74 -0.94 -16.46
CA VAL A 90 -10.59 0.04 -15.38
C VAL A 90 -9.23 0.74 -15.47
N LEU A 91 -9.27 2.07 -15.62
CA LEU A 91 -8.06 2.88 -15.71
C LEU A 91 -7.42 3.04 -14.32
N ILE A 92 -6.10 2.96 -14.27
CA ILE A 92 -5.33 3.19 -13.04
C ILE A 92 -5.63 4.55 -12.40
N ARG A 93 -5.92 5.56 -13.20
CA ARG A 93 -6.41 6.85 -12.72
C ARG A 93 -7.64 6.71 -11.83
N LYS A 94 -8.66 5.97 -12.30
CA LYS A 94 -9.92 5.77 -11.56
C LYS A 94 -9.69 5.06 -10.24
N VAL A 95 -8.80 4.06 -10.24
CA VAL A 95 -8.41 3.35 -9.03
C VAL A 95 -7.68 4.27 -8.04
N THR A 96 -6.81 5.15 -8.55
CA THR A 96 -6.11 6.15 -7.72
C THR A 96 -7.08 7.17 -7.13
N GLU A 97 -8.02 7.69 -7.91
CA GLU A 97 -9.08 8.61 -7.44
C GLU A 97 -9.92 7.96 -6.34
N LEU A 98 -10.34 6.70 -6.56
CA LEU A 98 -11.09 5.93 -5.58
C LEU A 98 -10.32 5.77 -4.27
N THR A 99 -9.03 5.39 -4.34
CA THR A 99 -8.18 5.23 -3.16
C THR A 99 -8.04 6.53 -2.37
N VAL A 100 -7.79 7.66 -3.04
CA VAL A 100 -7.69 8.97 -2.38
C VAL A 100 -9.00 9.35 -1.70
N SER A 101 -10.12 9.18 -2.40
CA SER A 101 -11.45 9.48 -1.85
C SER A 101 -11.78 8.60 -0.64
N PHE A 102 -11.41 7.32 -0.69
CA PHE A 102 -11.62 6.38 0.42
C PHE A 102 -10.84 6.81 1.66
N VAL A 103 -9.55 7.14 1.54
CA VAL A 103 -8.73 7.61 2.67
C VAL A 103 -9.28 8.91 3.25
N GLN A 104 -9.76 9.82 2.41
CA GLN A 104 -10.35 11.09 2.86
C GLN A 104 -11.66 10.88 3.64
N ALA A 105 -12.46 9.89 3.25
CA ALA A 105 -13.70 9.55 3.93
C ALA A 105 -13.46 8.79 5.27
N HIS A 106 -12.27 8.21 5.46
CA HIS A 106 -11.93 7.38 6.62
C HIS A 106 -10.70 7.91 7.38
N PRO A 107 -10.80 9.03 8.09
CA PRO A 107 -9.67 9.65 8.79
C PRO A 107 -9.08 8.81 9.93
N ASP A 108 -9.81 7.82 10.41
CA ASP A 108 -9.37 6.81 11.39
C ASP A 108 -8.32 5.84 10.82
N LEU A 109 -8.20 5.76 9.50
CA LEU A 109 -7.24 4.89 8.81
C LEU A 109 -5.86 5.54 8.60
N LYS A 110 -5.66 6.78 9.04
CA LYS A 110 -4.43 7.56 8.79
C LYS A 110 -3.13 6.86 9.21
N ASP A 111 -3.18 6.04 10.26
CA ASP A 111 -2.05 5.32 10.84
C ASP A 111 -2.04 3.82 10.48
N LYS A 112 -2.98 3.37 9.64
CA LYS A 112 -3.06 1.99 9.16
C LYS A 112 -2.11 1.74 8.01
N ASP A 113 -1.83 0.47 7.76
CA ASP A 113 -1.00 0.04 6.63
C ASP A 113 -1.64 0.45 5.29
N SER A 114 -0.82 1.01 4.41
CA SER A 114 -1.28 1.55 3.14
C SER A 114 -1.77 0.48 2.16
N ALA A 115 -1.20 -0.74 2.19
CA ALA A 115 -1.65 -1.82 1.33
C ALA A 115 -3.03 -2.35 1.76
N ASP A 116 -3.27 -2.42 3.07
CA ASP A 116 -4.58 -2.78 3.61
C ASP A 116 -5.64 -1.74 3.21
N ILE A 117 -5.30 -0.46 3.31
CA ILE A 117 -6.22 0.62 2.89
C ILE A 117 -6.54 0.53 1.40
N VAL A 118 -5.54 0.30 0.55
CA VAL A 118 -5.77 0.12 -0.89
C VAL A 118 -6.68 -1.08 -1.13
N ARG A 119 -6.45 -2.20 -0.44
CA ARG A 119 -7.31 -3.39 -0.52
C ARG A 119 -8.77 -3.04 -0.17
N TRP A 120 -9.01 -2.39 0.96
CA TRP A 120 -10.36 -2.00 1.37
C TRP A 120 -11.01 -1.04 0.38
N ALA A 121 -10.29 -0.04 -0.09
CA ALA A 121 -10.80 0.89 -1.09
C ALA A 121 -11.21 0.17 -2.38
N LEU A 122 -10.43 -0.81 -2.81
CA LEU A 122 -10.71 -1.56 -4.04
C LEU A 122 -11.90 -2.51 -3.89
N THR A 123 -11.98 -3.25 -2.78
CA THR A 123 -13.12 -4.15 -2.53
C THR A 123 -14.43 -3.40 -2.32
N ASP A 124 -14.38 -2.23 -1.68
CA ASP A 124 -15.54 -1.34 -1.53
C ASP A 124 -15.96 -0.72 -2.88
N GLY A 125 -14.99 -0.31 -3.69
CA GLY A 125 -15.27 0.35 -4.97
C GLY A 125 -15.64 -0.57 -6.13
N PHE A 126 -15.32 -1.86 -6.04
CA PHE A 126 -15.59 -2.87 -7.07
C PHE A 126 -16.18 -4.15 -6.46
N PRO A 127 -17.31 -4.07 -5.75
CA PRO A 127 -17.94 -5.23 -5.14
C PRO A 127 -18.46 -6.20 -6.21
N CYS A 128 -18.34 -7.51 -5.98
CA CYS A 128 -18.86 -8.54 -6.87
C CYS A 128 -20.39 -8.57 -6.94
N HIS A 129 -21.04 -8.10 -5.89
CA HIS A 129 -22.49 -7.94 -5.85
C HIS A 129 -22.76 -6.46 -5.55
N PRO A 130 -23.16 -5.67 -6.55
CA PRO A 130 -23.59 -4.30 -6.30
C PRO A 130 -24.67 -4.35 -5.21
N ALA A 131 -24.48 -3.59 -4.12
CA ALA A 131 -25.50 -3.47 -3.10
C ALA A 131 -26.81 -3.11 -3.82
N GLU A 132 -27.86 -3.91 -3.64
CA GLU A 132 -29.19 -3.60 -4.20
C GLU A 132 -29.50 -2.17 -3.82
N ALA A 133 -29.65 -1.31 -4.82
CA ALA A 133 -30.05 0.07 -4.62
C ALA A 133 -31.33 0.01 -3.79
N LYS A 134 -31.28 0.52 -2.56
CA LYS A 134 -32.46 0.63 -1.72
C LYS A 134 -33.52 1.35 -2.57
N SER A 135 -34.47 0.58 -3.09
CA SER A 135 -35.63 1.13 -3.77
C SER A 135 -36.42 1.87 -2.70
N ASP A 136 -36.27 3.19 -2.68
CA ASP A 136 -37.19 4.05 -1.96
C ASP A 136 -38.56 3.86 -2.60
N SER A 137 -39.29 2.86 -2.10
CA SER A 137 -40.71 2.68 -2.40
C SER A 137 -41.47 3.79 -1.69
N HIS A 138 -41.47 4.97 -2.29
CA HIS A 138 -42.49 5.97 -2.00
C HIS A 138 -43.81 5.45 -2.55
N THR A 139 -44.51 4.69 -1.72
CA THR A 139 -45.90 4.38 -1.91
C THR A 139 -46.68 5.67 -1.68
N SER A 140 -46.94 6.42 -2.74
CA SER A 140 -47.93 7.46 -2.75
C SER A 140 -49.31 6.80 -2.64
N THR A 141 -49.83 6.76 -1.43
CA THR A 141 -51.23 6.41 -1.22
C THR A 141 -52.07 7.61 -1.62
N GLU A 142 -52.48 7.66 -2.87
CA GLU A 142 -53.52 8.57 -3.32
C GLU A 142 -54.85 8.03 -2.81
N LYS A 143 -55.43 8.76 -1.86
CA LYS A 143 -56.76 8.50 -1.34
C LYS A 143 -57.76 9.41 -2.06
N HIS A 144 -58.65 8.76 -2.74
CA HIS A 144 -59.88 9.33 -3.33
C HIS A 144 -60.81 9.85 -2.25
#